data_9680ebce65878333b31c3eee5cdc5796
#
_entry.id   9680ebce65878333b31c3eee5cdc5796
#
_cell.length_a   1.000
_cell.length_b   1.000
_cell.length_c   1.000
_cell.angle_alpha   90.00
_cell.angle_beta   90.00
_cell.angle_gamma   90.00
#
_symmetry.space_group_name_H-M   'P 1'
#
loop_
_entity.id
_entity.type
_entity.pdbx_description
1 polymer ?
#
loop_
_entity_poly.entity_id
_entity_poly.type
_entity_poly.pdbx_seq_one_letter_code
_entity_poly.pdbx_strand_id
1 'polypeptide(L)'
;AANHALGDIFAMGAEAQSALAIATVPYGREQIVEQTLADVLSGALDTLAPTGAVLAGGHSSEGAELAFGLTVNGLIARDALLRKGGMQAGNVLILTKPIGTGTLFAADMRGKARGRWVDGAIQSMLVSSQAAAAALYRHGATACTDVTGFGLLGHLVEMTRASSTDVRLELNAVPLLDGAEETVAAGILSSLQPQNVRLRRAVRDPDTLSNHARYPLLFDPQTAGGLLAAVPAEKASACLDELHRSDYPQAEIIGQVEPRSAAAAPIKVIG
;
A
#
# COMPACT_ATOMS: atom_id res chain seq x y z
N ALA A 1 1.97 2.30 11.95
CA ALA A 1 2.64 3.54 11.60
C ALA A 1 4.04 3.27 11.03
N ALA A 2 4.93 2.51 11.71
CA ALA A 2 6.31 2.31 11.26
C ALA A 2 6.41 1.64 9.89
N ASN A 3 5.73 0.50 9.65
CA ASN A 3 5.68 -0.14 8.33
C ASN A 3 5.08 0.77 7.24
N HIS A 4 4.14 1.64 7.60
CA HIS A 4 3.56 2.61 6.67
C HIS A 4 4.63 3.63 6.22
N ALA A 5 5.38 4.21 7.16
CA ALA A 5 6.43 5.17 6.84
C ALA A 5 7.63 4.54 6.11
N LEU A 6 7.98 3.28 6.45
CA LEU A 6 9.01 2.51 5.76
C LEU A 6 8.62 2.13 4.32
N GLY A 7 7.32 2.07 4.03
CA GLY A 7 6.79 1.74 2.71
C GLY A 7 7.34 2.63 1.61
N ASP A 8 7.40 3.94 1.84
CA ASP A 8 7.96 4.92 0.90
C ASP A 8 9.44 4.63 0.60
N ILE A 9 10.22 4.30 1.62
CA ILE A 9 11.65 3.99 1.48
C ILE A 9 11.83 2.72 0.63
N PHE A 10 11.09 1.67 0.96
CA PHE A 10 11.19 0.39 0.25
C PHE A 10 10.64 0.47 -1.18
N ALA A 11 9.57 1.25 -1.42
CA ALA A 11 9.05 1.47 -2.77
C ALA A 11 10.08 2.11 -3.72
N MET A 12 11.01 2.89 -3.16
CA MET A 12 12.12 3.46 -3.91
C MET A 12 13.31 2.50 -4.06
N GLY A 13 13.27 1.31 -3.45
CA GLY A 13 14.38 0.37 -3.42
C GLY A 13 15.51 0.78 -2.45
N ALA A 14 15.24 1.73 -1.55
CA ALA A 14 16.22 2.29 -0.64
C ALA A 14 16.35 1.48 0.65
N GLU A 15 17.51 1.57 1.28
CA GLU A 15 17.77 1.05 2.62
C GLU A 15 17.42 2.12 3.67
N ALA A 16 16.59 1.74 4.64
CA ALA A 16 16.24 2.64 5.75
C ALA A 16 17.45 2.81 6.68
N GLN A 17 17.71 4.05 7.11
CA GLN A 17 18.86 4.36 7.98
C GLN A 17 18.46 4.91 9.33
N SER A 18 17.55 5.86 9.36
CA SER A 18 17.16 6.53 10.60
C SER A 18 15.73 6.99 10.56
N ALA A 19 15.12 7.09 11.72
CA ALA A 19 13.78 7.62 11.90
C ALA A 19 13.74 8.66 13.03
N LEU A 20 12.83 9.63 12.89
CA LEU A 20 12.42 10.53 13.95
C LEU A 20 10.94 10.26 14.23
N ALA A 21 10.59 10.09 15.52
CA ALA A 21 9.21 9.85 15.93
C ALA A 21 8.53 11.13 16.41
N ILE A 22 7.27 11.30 16.04
CA ILE A 22 6.38 12.30 16.64
C ILE A 22 5.23 11.54 17.28
N ALA A 23 5.07 11.72 18.59
CA ALA A 23 4.04 11.07 19.38
C ALA A 23 3.20 12.10 20.13
N THR A 24 1.89 12.02 20.02
CA THR A 24 0.95 12.73 20.90
C THR A 24 0.20 11.67 21.70
N VAL A 25 0.32 11.74 23.04
CA VAL A 25 -0.32 10.78 23.94
C VAL A 25 -1.54 11.44 24.59
N PRO A 26 -2.67 10.73 24.75
CA PRO A 26 -3.84 11.28 25.43
C PRO A 26 -3.54 11.73 26.86
N TYR A 27 -4.17 12.83 27.27
CA TYR A 27 -4.10 13.28 28.66
C TYR A 27 -4.53 12.17 29.62
N GLY A 28 -3.76 11.96 30.68
CA GLY A 28 -4.07 10.92 31.64
C GLY A 28 -3.21 10.98 32.89
N ARG A 29 -3.30 9.92 33.70
CA ARG A 29 -2.37 9.76 34.84
C ARG A 29 -0.97 9.52 34.27
N GLU A 30 0.04 10.11 34.93
CA GLU A 30 1.45 10.04 34.53
C GLU A 30 1.88 8.62 34.09
N GLN A 31 1.59 7.62 34.93
CA GLN A 31 1.94 6.22 34.66
C GLN A 31 1.29 5.67 33.35
N ILE A 32 0.05 6.09 33.03
CA ILE A 32 -0.65 5.65 31.81
C ILE A 32 -0.04 6.34 30.58
N VAL A 33 0.26 7.65 30.71
CA VAL A 33 0.91 8.43 29.63
C VAL A 33 2.29 7.83 29.31
N GLU A 34 3.09 7.58 30.36
CA GLU A 34 4.42 6.96 30.22
C GLU A 34 4.34 5.57 29.59
N GLN A 35 3.45 4.70 30.08
CA GLN A 35 3.28 3.34 29.53
C GLN A 35 2.82 3.39 28.07
N THR A 36 1.85 4.24 27.74
CA THR A 36 1.35 4.37 26.35
C THR A 36 2.48 4.83 25.42
N LEU A 37 3.28 5.81 25.83
CA LEU A 37 4.42 6.28 25.05
C LEU A 37 5.46 5.17 24.88
N ALA A 38 5.77 4.44 25.94
CA ALA A 38 6.71 3.32 25.90
C ALA A 38 6.25 2.22 24.96
N ASP A 39 4.97 1.83 25.01
CA ASP A 39 4.40 0.78 24.14
C ASP A 39 4.45 1.19 22.65
N VAL A 40 4.08 2.43 22.34
CA VAL A 40 4.12 2.95 20.96
C VAL A 40 5.55 3.00 20.43
N LEU A 41 6.51 3.48 21.23
CA LEU A 41 7.92 3.54 20.83
C LEU A 41 8.54 2.15 20.71
N SER A 42 8.18 1.22 21.60
CA SER A 42 8.62 -0.17 21.55
C SER A 42 8.17 -0.84 20.23
N GLY A 43 6.89 -0.71 19.87
CA GLY A 43 6.39 -1.25 18.60
C GLY A 43 7.05 -0.62 17.36
N ALA A 44 7.43 0.66 17.44
CA ALA A 44 8.21 1.30 16.38
C ALA A 44 9.64 0.74 16.31
N LEU A 45 10.31 0.54 17.44
CA LEU A 45 11.65 -0.05 17.50
C LEU A 45 11.67 -1.48 17.01
N ASP A 46 10.67 -2.30 17.38
CA ASP A 46 10.54 -3.68 16.91
C ASP A 46 10.39 -3.75 15.37
N THR A 47 9.78 -2.72 14.78
CA THR A 47 9.62 -2.63 13.31
C THR A 47 10.88 -2.09 12.63
N LEU A 48 11.58 -1.14 13.23
CA LEU A 48 12.80 -0.53 12.67
C LEU A 48 14.02 -1.44 12.78
N ALA A 49 14.19 -2.15 13.89
CA ALA A 49 15.38 -2.94 14.17
C ALA A 49 15.72 -3.97 13.09
N PRO A 50 14.77 -4.75 12.53
CA PRO A 50 15.06 -5.70 11.44
C PRO A 50 15.54 -5.02 10.16
N THR A 51 15.24 -3.74 9.95
CA THR A 51 15.65 -2.98 8.76
C THR A 51 17.06 -2.38 8.90
N GLY A 52 17.65 -2.44 10.08
CA GLY A 52 18.90 -1.76 10.41
C GLY A 52 18.75 -0.25 10.69
N ALA A 53 17.54 0.30 10.59
CA ALA A 53 17.30 1.71 10.88
C ALA A 53 17.29 1.99 12.38
N VAL A 54 17.81 3.14 12.76
CA VAL A 54 17.85 3.59 14.16
C VAL A 54 16.79 4.66 14.42
N LEU A 55 16.12 4.61 15.55
CA LEU A 55 15.31 5.72 16.04
C LEU A 55 16.27 6.76 16.64
N ALA A 56 16.55 7.82 15.87
CA ALA A 56 17.56 8.82 16.19
C ALA A 56 17.05 9.93 17.13
N GLY A 57 15.74 9.99 17.36
CA GLY A 57 15.10 11.00 18.19
C GLY A 57 13.65 11.26 17.79
N GLY A 58 13.16 12.43 18.13
CA GLY A 58 11.80 12.84 17.84
C GLY A 58 11.26 13.83 18.85
N HIS A 59 9.95 13.90 18.98
CA HIS A 59 9.25 14.73 19.94
C HIS A 59 8.01 14.05 20.47
N SER A 60 7.73 14.20 21.76
CA SER A 60 6.48 13.74 22.38
C SER A 60 5.72 14.90 23.00
N SER A 61 4.41 14.84 22.95
CA SER A 61 3.50 15.81 23.54
C SER A 61 2.25 15.11 24.09
N GLU A 62 1.50 15.78 24.94
CA GLU A 62 0.18 15.35 25.33
C GLU A 62 -0.89 16.05 24.46
N GLY A 63 -2.03 15.37 24.23
CA GLY A 63 -3.13 15.90 23.45
C GLY A 63 -4.46 15.18 23.72
N ALA A 64 -5.48 15.44 22.92
CA ALA A 64 -6.82 14.84 23.12
C ALA A 64 -6.85 13.37 22.66
N GLU A 65 -6.07 13.02 21.63
CA GLU A 65 -6.09 11.71 20.99
C GLU A 65 -4.67 11.20 20.77
N LEU A 66 -4.53 9.87 20.71
CA LEU A 66 -3.28 9.23 20.35
C LEU A 66 -2.95 9.50 18.89
N ALA A 67 -1.82 10.14 18.63
CA ALA A 67 -1.28 10.28 17.29
C ALA A 67 0.20 9.87 17.28
N PHE A 68 0.58 9.09 16.25
CA PHE A 68 1.95 8.64 16.10
C PHE A 68 2.36 8.61 14.63
N GLY A 69 3.53 9.15 14.35
CA GLY A 69 4.13 9.14 13.02
C GLY A 69 5.64 9.09 13.08
N LEU A 70 6.25 8.70 11.95
CA LEU A 70 7.69 8.71 11.78
C LEU A 70 8.06 9.46 10.50
N THR A 71 9.15 10.22 10.57
CA THR A 71 9.91 10.62 9.39
C THR A 71 11.07 9.64 9.25
N VAL A 72 11.14 8.93 8.11
CA VAL A 72 12.18 7.94 7.85
C VAL A 72 13.13 8.46 6.78
N ASN A 73 14.43 8.30 7.00
CA ASN A 73 15.46 8.57 6.01
C ASN A 73 16.05 7.26 5.52
N GLY A 74 16.34 7.20 4.21
CA GLY A 74 16.98 6.05 3.58
C GLY A 74 18.05 6.48 2.59
N LEU A 75 18.88 5.54 2.20
CA LEU A 75 19.92 5.74 1.19
C LEU A 75 19.75 4.76 0.05
N ILE A 76 20.04 5.26 -1.15
CA ILE A 76 20.12 4.44 -2.36
C ILE A 76 21.09 5.08 -3.34
N ALA A 77 21.79 4.26 -4.12
CA ALA A 77 22.56 4.74 -5.24
C ALA A 77 21.64 5.36 -6.30
N ARG A 78 22.06 6.48 -6.89
CA ARG A 78 21.22 7.28 -7.78
C ARG A 78 20.71 6.52 -9.00
N ASP A 79 21.50 5.60 -9.51
CA ASP A 79 21.24 4.73 -10.67
C ASP A 79 20.39 3.49 -10.31
N ALA A 80 20.29 3.15 -9.03
CA ALA A 80 19.46 2.06 -8.51
C ALA A 80 18.04 2.49 -8.11
N LEU A 81 17.76 3.80 -8.14
CA LEU A 81 16.52 4.38 -7.64
C LEU A 81 15.29 3.94 -8.45
N LEU A 82 14.37 3.19 -7.82
CA LEU A 82 13.04 2.96 -8.36
C LEU A 82 12.17 4.21 -8.25
N ARG A 83 11.38 4.46 -9.26
CA ARG A 83 10.47 5.61 -9.33
C ARG A 83 9.06 5.14 -9.65
N LYS A 84 8.07 6.00 -9.46
CA LYS A 84 6.71 5.78 -9.96
C LYS A 84 6.65 5.76 -11.50
N GLY A 85 7.53 6.51 -12.15
CA GLY A 85 7.71 6.50 -13.60
C GLY A 85 8.79 5.50 -14.04
N GLY A 86 8.62 4.92 -15.24
CA GLY A 86 9.54 3.95 -15.81
C GLY A 86 8.87 2.67 -16.28
N MET A 87 7.54 2.55 -16.13
CA MET A 87 6.80 1.43 -16.71
C MET A 87 7.02 1.36 -18.22
N GLN A 88 7.22 0.15 -18.73
CA GLN A 88 7.43 -0.14 -20.14
C GLN A 88 6.27 -0.99 -20.67
N ALA A 89 5.84 -0.73 -21.91
CA ALA A 89 4.85 -1.56 -22.56
C ALA A 89 5.33 -3.03 -22.60
N GLY A 90 4.46 -3.95 -22.22
CA GLY A 90 4.77 -5.36 -22.06
C GLY A 90 5.15 -5.76 -20.61
N ASN A 91 5.43 -4.81 -19.72
CA ASN A 91 5.54 -5.14 -18.30
C ASN A 91 4.20 -5.64 -17.76
N VAL A 92 4.25 -6.47 -16.71
CA VAL A 92 3.09 -6.81 -15.90
C VAL A 92 3.11 -6.02 -14.59
N LEU A 93 1.93 -5.82 -14.01
CA LEU A 93 1.76 -5.18 -12.72
C LEU A 93 1.63 -6.24 -11.63
N ILE A 94 2.50 -6.20 -10.64
CA ILE A 94 2.45 -7.06 -9.46
C ILE A 94 2.03 -6.21 -8.26
N LEU A 95 1.00 -6.69 -7.53
CA LEU A 95 0.60 -6.16 -6.23
C LEU A 95 1.03 -7.14 -5.14
N THR A 96 1.80 -6.69 -4.16
CA THR A 96 2.45 -7.60 -3.20
C THR A 96 1.60 -7.95 -2.00
N LYS A 97 0.57 -7.18 -1.67
CA LYS A 97 -0.37 -7.47 -0.56
C LYS A 97 -1.80 -7.20 -0.99
N PRO A 98 -2.79 -7.88 -0.37
CA PRO A 98 -4.20 -7.63 -0.62
C PRO A 98 -4.63 -6.23 -0.16
N ILE A 99 -5.71 -5.72 -0.75
CA ILE A 99 -6.33 -4.46 -0.39
C ILE A 99 -7.62 -4.67 0.41
N GLY A 100 -8.07 -3.63 1.12
CA GLY A 100 -9.32 -3.64 1.89
C GLY A 100 -9.19 -3.10 3.32
N THR A 101 -8.02 -2.61 3.74
CA THR A 101 -7.81 -2.12 5.12
C THR A 101 -8.76 -0.96 5.47
N GLY A 102 -8.99 -0.03 4.54
CA GLY A 102 -9.82 1.14 4.80
C GLY A 102 -11.28 0.77 5.07
N THR A 103 -11.87 -0.06 4.25
CA THR A 103 -13.26 -0.51 4.43
C THR A 103 -13.42 -1.39 5.67
N LEU A 104 -12.44 -2.28 5.97
CA LEU A 104 -12.48 -3.14 7.15
C LEU A 104 -12.42 -2.35 8.45
N PHE A 105 -11.52 -1.37 8.56
CA PHE A 105 -11.49 -0.50 9.74
C PHE A 105 -12.70 0.42 9.83
N ALA A 106 -13.28 0.87 8.71
CA ALA A 106 -14.54 1.59 8.71
C ALA A 106 -15.70 0.73 9.22
N ALA A 107 -15.68 -0.58 8.95
CA ALA A 107 -16.65 -1.52 9.48
C ALA A 107 -16.44 -1.79 10.98
N ASP A 108 -15.18 -1.91 11.40
CA ASP A 108 -14.82 -2.09 12.81
C ASP A 108 -15.28 -0.92 13.67
N MET A 109 -14.99 0.31 13.25
CA MET A 109 -15.45 1.55 13.92
C MET A 109 -16.97 1.63 14.05
N ARG A 110 -17.73 0.94 13.19
CA ARG A 110 -19.21 0.86 13.22
C ARG A 110 -19.72 -0.39 13.94
N GLY A 111 -18.84 -1.22 14.53
CA GLY A 111 -19.18 -2.48 15.17
C GLY A 111 -19.77 -3.52 14.20
N LYS A 112 -19.37 -3.49 12.91
CA LYS A 112 -19.87 -4.35 11.83
C LYS A 112 -18.83 -5.33 11.28
N ALA A 113 -17.56 -5.18 11.64
CA ALA A 113 -16.51 -6.11 11.23
C ALA A 113 -16.54 -7.38 12.09
N ARG A 114 -16.16 -8.51 11.49
CA ARG A 114 -15.83 -9.70 12.25
C ARG A 114 -14.40 -9.57 12.77
N GLY A 115 -14.13 -9.97 14.02
CA GLY A 115 -12.79 -9.85 14.64
C GLY A 115 -11.68 -10.46 13.78
N ARG A 116 -11.93 -11.61 13.14
CA ARG A 116 -10.96 -12.27 12.24
C ARG A 116 -10.58 -11.41 11.02
N TRP A 117 -11.50 -10.57 10.51
CA TRP A 117 -11.21 -9.67 9.38
C TRP A 117 -10.29 -8.55 9.79
N VAL A 118 -10.54 -7.99 10.98
CA VAL A 118 -9.69 -6.94 11.57
C VAL A 118 -8.30 -7.50 11.89
N ASP A 119 -8.24 -8.69 12.48
CA ASP A 119 -6.98 -9.37 12.75
C ASP A 119 -6.19 -9.61 11.45
N GLY A 120 -6.81 -10.17 10.41
CA GLY A 120 -6.19 -10.35 9.10
C GLY A 120 -5.65 -9.05 8.49
N ALA A 121 -6.40 -7.95 8.62
CA ALA A 121 -5.95 -6.63 8.18
C ALA A 121 -4.72 -6.16 8.97
N ILE A 122 -4.72 -6.32 10.31
CA ILE A 122 -3.58 -5.99 11.16
C ILE A 122 -2.36 -6.84 10.79
N GLN A 123 -2.52 -8.16 10.63
CA GLN A 123 -1.42 -9.05 10.23
C GLN A 123 -0.81 -8.60 8.89
N SER A 124 -1.63 -8.28 7.89
CA SER A 124 -1.16 -7.74 6.61
C SER A 124 -0.37 -6.43 6.78
N MET A 125 -0.83 -5.53 7.67
CA MET A 125 -0.14 -4.26 7.96
C MET A 125 1.18 -4.46 8.69
N LEU A 126 1.33 -5.54 9.46
CA LEU A 126 2.57 -5.88 10.18
C LEU A 126 3.65 -6.48 9.29
N VAL A 127 3.29 -7.03 8.13
CA VAL A 127 4.28 -7.50 7.15
C VAL A 127 5.04 -6.31 6.57
N SER A 128 6.36 -6.28 6.75
CA SER A 128 7.24 -5.26 6.15
C SER A 128 7.24 -5.39 4.62
N SER A 129 7.40 -4.29 3.89
CA SER A 129 7.57 -4.32 2.43
C SER A 129 9.03 -4.50 1.98
N GLN A 130 9.97 -4.67 2.92
CA GLN A 130 11.41 -4.74 2.62
C GLN A 130 11.76 -5.93 1.71
N ALA A 131 11.33 -7.14 2.07
CA ALA A 131 11.64 -8.33 1.29
C ALA A 131 10.96 -8.30 -0.09
N ALA A 132 9.73 -7.76 -0.17
CA ALA A 132 9.06 -7.56 -1.45
C ALA A 132 9.82 -6.59 -2.35
N ALA A 133 10.27 -5.46 -1.83
CA ALA A 133 11.07 -4.49 -2.59
C ALA A 133 12.35 -5.12 -3.13
N ALA A 134 13.04 -5.90 -2.31
CA ALA A 134 14.26 -6.60 -2.71
C ALA A 134 13.99 -7.64 -3.81
N ALA A 135 12.89 -8.40 -3.72
CA ALA A 135 12.49 -9.35 -4.76
C ALA A 135 12.15 -8.62 -6.07
N LEU A 136 11.31 -7.59 -6.02
CA LEU A 136 10.93 -6.78 -7.18
C LEU A 136 12.17 -6.19 -7.87
N TYR A 137 13.11 -5.66 -7.10
CA TYR A 137 14.36 -5.10 -7.62
C TYR A 137 15.21 -6.15 -8.34
N ARG A 138 15.43 -7.33 -7.71
CA ARG A 138 16.19 -8.44 -8.32
C ARG A 138 15.59 -8.92 -9.64
N HIS A 139 14.25 -8.89 -9.74
CA HIS A 139 13.54 -9.26 -10.96
C HIS A 139 13.37 -8.11 -11.94
N GLY A 140 14.06 -6.99 -11.72
CA GLY A 140 14.16 -5.88 -12.68
C GLY A 140 12.90 -5.05 -12.77
N ALA A 141 12.22 -4.81 -11.66
CA ALA A 141 11.13 -3.84 -11.61
C ALA A 141 11.56 -2.51 -12.23
N THR A 142 10.76 -1.98 -13.14
CA THR A 142 11.04 -0.74 -13.88
C THR A 142 10.38 0.47 -13.25
N ALA A 143 9.33 0.26 -12.46
CA ALA A 143 8.62 1.28 -11.68
C ALA A 143 8.02 0.64 -10.44
N CYS A 144 7.93 1.41 -9.36
CA CYS A 144 7.35 0.94 -8.10
C CYS A 144 6.74 2.11 -7.31
N THR A 145 5.71 1.81 -6.53
CA THR A 145 5.12 2.67 -5.49
C THR A 145 4.54 1.80 -4.39
N ASP A 146 4.46 2.33 -3.18
CA ASP A 146 3.59 1.76 -2.14
C ASP A 146 2.12 2.12 -2.40
N VAL A 147 1.19 1.30 -1.91
CA VAL A 147 -0.26 1.52 -2.05
C VAL A 147 -0.81 1.96 -0.71
N THR A 148 -1.22 3.23 -0.62
CA THR A 148 -1.65 3.85 0.62
C THR A 148 -2.94 4.65 0.46
N GLY A 149 -3.02 5.87 0.96
CA GLY A 149 -4.25 6.67 1.11
C GLY A 149 -5.04 6.94 -0.16
N PHE A 150 -4.41 6.96 -1.34
CA PHE A 150 -5.11 7.16 -2.61
C PHE A 150 -5.78 5.90 -3.19
N GLY A 151 -5.60 4.76 -2.52
CA GLY A 151 -6.06 3.47 -3.00
C GLY A 151 -5.27 2.95 -4.21
N LEU A 152 -5.53 1.72 -4.60
CA LEU A 152 -4.82 1.08 -5.71
C LEU A 152 -4.90 1.91 -7.00
N LEU A 153 -6.10 2.39 -7.34
CA LEU A 153 -6.30 3.15 -8.59
C LEU A 153 -5.55 4.48 -8.55
N GLY A 154 -5.50 5.16 -7.40
CA GLY A 154 -4.81 6.43 -7.29
C GLY A 154 -3.31 6.33 -7.58
N HIS A 155 -2.66 5.35 -6.97
CA HIS A 155 -1.24 5.09 -7.20
C HIS A 155 -0.97 4.61 -8.63
N LEU A 156 -1.85 3.79 -9.20
CA LEU A 156 -1.74 3.39 -10.60
C LEU A 156 -1.86 4.57 -11.56
N VAL A 157 -2.76 5.53 -11.28
CA VAL A 157 -2.87 6.78 -12.06
C VAL A 157 -1.58 7.60 -12.03
N GLU A 158 -0.92 7.67 -10.88
CA GLU A 158 0.38 8.37 -10.78
C GLU A 158 1.44 7.66 -11.63
N MET A 159 1.50 6.32 -11.56
CA MET A 159 2.46 5.53 -12.34
C MET A 159 2.22 5.66 -13.86
N THR A 160 0.97 5.58 -14.33
CA THR A 160 0.64 5.72 -15.75
C THR A 160 1.02 7.10 -16.29
N ARG A 161 0.77 8.15 -15.51
CA ARG A 161 1.14 9.53 -15.89
C ARG A 161 2.64 9.73 -15.93
N ALA A 162 3.35 9.25 -14.90
CA ALA A 162 4.80 9.40 -14.80
C ALA A 162 5.54 8.59 -15.88
N SER A 163 4.94 7.50 -16.38
CA SER A 163 5.51 6.62 -17.40
C SER A 163 5.03 6.94 -18.82
N SER A 164 3.99 7.76 -18.97
CA SER A 164 3.32 8.00 -20.27
C SER A 164 2.88 6.70 -20.96
N THR A 165 2.27 5.80 -20.19
CA THR A 165 1.77 4.49 -20.65
C THR A 165 0.29 4.34 -20.35
N ASP A 166 -0.34 3.36 -20.98
CA ASP A 166 -1.66 2.87 -20.61
C ASP A 166 -1.54 1.56 -19.82
N VAL A 167 -2.62 1.16 -19.17
CA VAL A 167 -2.66 -0.07 -18.36
C VAL A 167 -3.99 -0.78 -18.57
N ARG A 168 -3.93 -2.10 -18.68
CA ARG A 168 -5.06 -3.01 -18.52
C ARG A 168 -5.00 -3.64 -17.13
N LEU A 169 -5.98 -3.33 -16.28
CA LEU A 169 -6.11 -3.84 -14.91
C LEU A 169 -7.18 -4.92 -14.87
N GLU A 170 -6.85 -6.08 -14.33
CA GLU A 170 -7.75 -7.23 -14.16
C GLU A 170 -8.37 -7.21 -12.77
N LEU A 171 -9.63 -6.77 -12.67
CA LEU A 171 -10.30 -6.54 -11.39
C LEU A 171 -10.42 -7.81 -10.54
N ASN A 172 -10.68 -8.95 -11.19
CA ASN A 172 -10.78 -10.24 -10.49
C ASN A 172 -9.44 -10.78 -9.98
N ALA A 173 -8.33 -10.33 -10.56
CA ALA A 173 -6.99 -10.70 -10.10
C ALA A 173 -6.50 -9.86 -8.90
N VAL A 174 -7.16 -8.75 -8.58
CA VAL A 174 -6.77 -7.93 -7.41
C VAL A 174 -7.02 -8.72 -6.12
N PRO A 175 -5.97 -9.03 -5.33
CA PRO A 175 -6.13 -9.75 -4.08
C PRO A 175 -6.82 -8.88 -3.03
N LEU A 176 -7.75 -9.48 -2.29
CA LEU A 176 -8.56 -8.81 -1.28
C LEU A 176 -8.35 -9.42 0.10
N LEU A 177 -8.38 -8.60 1.13
CA LEU A 177 -8.48 -9.04 2.51
C LEU A 177 -9.83 -9.70 2.76
N ASP A 178 -9.85 -10.74 3.59
CA ASP A 178 -11.09 -11.40 4.01
C ASP A 178 -12.09 -10.39 4.57
N GLY A 179 -13.31 -10.43 4.08
CA GLY A 179 -14.39 -9.54 4.52
C GLY A 179 -14.43 -8.18 3.82
N ALA A 180 -13.44 -7.81 3.00
CA ALA A 180 -13.46 -6.51 2.31
C ALA A 180 -14.61 -6.41 1.30
N GLU A 181 -14.86 -7.47 0.53
CA GLU A 181 -15.94 -7.52 -0.45
C GLU A 181 -17.32 -7.50 0.23
N GLU A 182 -17.49 -8.30 1.30
CA GLU A 182 -18.73 -8.31 2.10
C GLU A 182 -19.02 -6.96 2.76
N THR A 183 -17.97 -6.28 3.23
CA THR A 183 -18.10 -4.97 3.86
C THR A 183 -18.57 -3.92 2.86
N VAL A 184 -17.98 -3.89 1.66
CA VAL A 184 -18.40 -2.99 0.58
C VAL A 184 -19.82 -3.33 0.12
N ALA A 185 -20.16 -4.62 -0.02
CA ALA A 185 -21.51 -5.06 -0.37
C ALA A 185 -22.56 -4.61 0.67
N ALA A 186 -22.16 -4.48 1.93
CA ALA A 186 -22.99 -3.90 2.99
C ALA A 186 -23.05 -2.35 2.96
N GLY A 187 -22.46 -1.69 1.96
CA GLY A 187 -22.41 -0.24 1.81
C GLY A 187 -21.48 0.47 2.79
N ILE A 188 -20.54 -0.25 3.38
CA ILE A 188 -19.58 0.33 4.32
C ILE A 188 -18.28 0.65 3.58
N LEU A 189 -17.95 1.92 3.52
CA LEU A 189 -16.80 2.47 2.83
C LEU A 189 -15.99 3.34 3.79
N SER A 190 -14.68 3.45 3.53
CA SER A 190 -13.81 4.37 4.26
C SER A 190 -14.23 5.84 4.03
N SER A 191 -14.00 6.69 5.01
CA SER A 191 -14.29 8.13 4.92
C SER A 191 -13.51 8.86 3.83
N LEU A 192 -12.34 8.36 3.45
CA LEU A 192 -11.52 8.95 2.38
C LEU A 192 -11.92 8.48 0.97
N GLN A 193 -12.64 7.36 0.86
CA GLN A 193 -12.98 6.79 -0.44
C GLN A 193 -13.78 7.75 -1.34
N PRO A 194 -14.74 8.57 -0.88
CA PRO A 194 -15.45 9.51 -1.75
C PRO A 194 -14.54 10.52 -2.46
N GLN A 195 -13.40 10.86 -1.86
CA GLN A 195 -12.40 11.72 -2.49
C GLN A 195 -11.64 10.95 -3.58
N ASN A 196 -11.30 9.69 -3.33
CA ASN A 196 -10.56 8.84 -4.25
C ASN A 196 -11.40 8.45 -5.48
N VAL A 197 -12.71 8.28 -5.35
CA VAL A 197 -13.62 7.98 -6.46
C VAL A 197 -13.52 9.00 -7.61
N ARG A 198 -13.08 10.24 -7.35
CA ARG A 198 -12.83 11.24 -8.39
C ARG A 198 -11.77 10.79 -9.41
N LEU A 199 -10.92 9.85 -9.04
CA LEU A 199 -9.88 9.27 -9.91
C LEU A 199 -10.44 8.32 -10.98
N ARG A 200 -11.74 7.93 -10.89
CA ARG A 200 -12.43 7.13 -11.91
C ARG A 200 -12.37 7.76 -13.31
N ARG A 201 -12.16 9.08 -13.40
CA ARG A 201 -11.96 9.79 -14.66
C ARG A 201 -10.72 9.32 -15.46
N ALA A 202 -9.81 8.60 -14.81
CA ALA A 202 -8.66 7.99 -15.47
C ALA A 202 -8.94 6.57 -15.97
N VAL A 203 -10.13 6.03 -15.73
CA VAL A 203 -10.60 4.72 -16.20
C VAL A 203 -11.41 4.91 -17.48
N ARG A 204 -11.16 4.07 -18.48
CA ARG A 204 -11.97 3.99 -19.70
C ARG A 204 -13.31 3.37 -19.38
N ASP A 205 -14.38 3.94 -19.90
CA ASP A 205 -15.74 3.44 -19.74
C ASP A 205 -16.08 3.08 -18.27
N PRO A 206 -15.91 4.03 -17.32
CA PRO A 206 -15.95 3.75 -15.89
C PRO A 206 -17.31 3.24 -15.40
N ASP A 207 -18.37 3.42 -16.16
CA ASP A 207 -19.72 2.99 -15.82
C ASP A 207 -19.96 1.50 -16.13
N THR A 208 -19.16 0.89 -17.00
CA THR A 208 -19.30 -0.53 -17.39
C THR A 208 -19.12 -1.47 -16.19
N LEU A 209 -18.21 -1.14 -15.28
CA LEU A 209 -17.91 -1.94 -14.08
C LEU A 209 -18.40 -1.32 -12.78
N SER A 210 -19.19 -0.25 -12.85
CA SER A 210 -19.69 0.47 -11.65
C SER A 210 -20.50 -0.43 -10.72
N ASN A 211 -21.16 -1.46 -11.25
CA ASN A 211 -21.95 -2.45 -10.50
C ASN A 211 -21.15 -3.69 -10.07
N HIS A 212 -19.85 -3.78 -10.41
CA HIS A 212 -19.04 -4.91 -10.01
C HIS A 212 -18.69 -4.80 -8.53
N ALA A 213 -18.88 -5.90 -7.75
CA ALA A 213 -18.73 -5.89 -6.28
C ALA A 213 -17.35 -5.39 -5.81
N ARG A 214 -16.28 -5.70 -6.55
CA ARG A 214 -14.91 -5.32 -6.22
C ARG A 214 -14.51 -3.92 -6.69
N TYR A 215 -15.26 -3.31 -7.63
CA TYR A 215 -14.88 -2.03 -8.22
C TYR A 215 -14.67 -0.91 -7.19
N PRO A 216 -15.51 -0.75 -6.15
CA PRO A 216 -15.30 0.26 -5.12
C PRO A 216 -13.98 0.07 -4.33
N LEU A 217 -13.46 -1.16 -4.22
CA LEU A 217 -12.22 -1.45 -3.50
C LEU A 217 -10.97 -0.88 -4.17
N LEU A 218 -11.02 -0.61 -5.48
CA LEU A 218 -9.92 0.07 -6.19
C LEU A 218 -9.62 1.47 -5.63
N PHE A 219 -10.62 2.09 -5.00
CA PHE A 219 -10.55 3.44 -4.41
C PHE A 219 -10.36 3.42 -2.90
N ASP A 220 -10.36 2.21 -2.28
CA ASP A 220 -10.24 2.07 -0.84
C ASP A 220 -8.84 2.47 -0.36
N PRO A 221 -8.71 3.44 0.57
CA PRO A 221 -7.40 3.81 1.11
C PRO A 221 -6.80 2.65 1.88
N GLN A 222 -5.48 2.46 1.74
CA GLN A 222 -4.76 1.42 2.44
C GLN A 222 -3.86 2.01 3.53
N THR A 223 -3.77 1.31 4.66
CA THR A 223 -2.79 1.58 5.72
C THR A 223 -1.72 0.49 5.67
N ALA A 224 -0.46 0.88 5.52
CA ALA A 224 0.66 -0.04 5.35
C ALA A 224 0.39 -1.13 4.28
N GLY A 225 -0.15 -0.70 3.14
CA GLY A 225 -0.46 -1.58 2.02
C GLY A 225 0.77 -2.19 1.37
N GLY A 226 0.57 -2.94 0.31
CA GLY A 226 1.64 -3.56 -0.46
C GLY A 226 2.34 -2.60 -1.41
N LEU A 227 3.32 -3.12 -2.13
CA LEU A 227 3.95 -2.44 -3.25
C LEU A 227 3.20 -2.78 -4.54
N LEU A 228 3.04 -1.79 -5.40
CA LEU A 228 2.61 -1.94 -6.79
C LEU A 228 3.81 -1.71 -7.69
N ALA A 229 4.23 -2.72 -8.43
CA ALA A 229 5.40 -2.63 -9.27
C ALA A 229 5.14 -3.11 -10.70
N ALA A 230 5.83 -2.50 -11.67
CA ALA A 230 5.90 -2.97 -13.05
C ALA A 230 7.16 -3.82 -13.26
N VAL A 231 6.98 -5.06 -13.67
CA VAL A 231 8.07 -6.06 -13.83
C VAL A 231 8.05 -6.59 -15.27
N PRO A 232 9.21 -6.85 -15.90
CA PRO A 232 9.26 -7.50 -17.20
C PRO A 232 8.48 -8.82 -17.20
N ALA A 233 7.63 -9.04 -18.21
CA ALA A 233 6.73 -10.20 -18.23
C ALA A 233 7.46 -11.55 -18.14
N GLU A 234 8.64 -11.65 -18.75
CA GLU A 234 9.46 -12.86 -18.74
C GLU A 234 10.06 -13.19 -17.36
N LYS A 235 10.07 -12.23 -16.44
CA LYS A 235 10.56 -12.40 -15.06
C LYS A 235 9.45 -12.52 -14.02
N ALA A 236 8.21 -12.28 -14.43
CA ALA A 236 7.08 -12.14 -13.51
C ALA A 236 6.80 -13.42 -12.71
N SER A 237 6.81 -14.59 -13.35
CA SER A 237 6.56 -15.87 -12.66
C SER A 237 7.63 -16.13 -11.59
N ALA A 238 8.90 -15.97 -11.93
CA ALA A 238 9.99 -16.15 -10.97
C ALA A 238 9.92 -15.13 -9.80
N CYS A 239 9.48 -13.90 -10.10
CA CYS A 239 9.25 -12.87 -9.08
C CYS A 239 8.12 -13.27 -8.13
N LEU A 240 6.99 -13.72 -8.65
CA LEU A 240 5.87 -14.21 -7.82
C LEU A 240 6.27 -15.42 -6.98
N ASP A 241 6.98 -16.38 -7.55
CA ASP A 241 7.47 -17.56 -6.82
C ASP A 241 8.37 -17.16 -5.65
N GLU A 242 9.19 -16.11 -5.81
CA GLU A 242 10.02 -15.59 -4.74
C GLU A 242 9.18 -14.85 -3.68
N LEU A 243 8.23 -14.02 -4.09
CA LEU A 243 7.30 -13.34 -3.19
C LEU A 243 6.49 -14.33 -2.36
N HIS A 244 5.93 -15.39 -2.98
CA HIS A 244 5.15 -16.42 -2.29
C HIS A 244 5.97 -17.25 -1.30
N ARG A 245 7.26 -17.46 -1.56
CA ARG A 245 8.17 -18.13 -0.61
C ARG A 245 8.62 -17.23 0.54
N SER A 246 8.44 -15.93 0.37
CA SER A 246 8.63 -14.92 1.41
C SER A 246 7.27 -14.71 2.12
N ASP A 247 7.09 -13.62 2.80
CA ASP A 247 5.87 -13.34 3.58
C ASP A 247 4.71 -12.73 2.75
N TYR A 248 4.65 -13.00 1.42
CA TYR A 248 3.65 -12.43 0.51
C TYR A 248 2.87 -13.49 -0.27
N PRO A 249 2.17 -14.43 0.41
CA PRO A 249 1.49 -15.54 -0.26
C PRO A 249 0.32 -15.10 -1.15
N GLN A 250 -0.14 -13.87 -1.00
CA GLN A 250 -1.24 -13.28 -1.78
C GLN A 250 -0.75 -12.28 -2.84
N ALA A 251 0.57 -12.20 -3.08
CA ALA A 251 1.09 -11.39 -4.19
C ALA A 251 0.53 -11.90 -5.52
N GLU A 252 0.11 -10.98 -6.41
CA GLU A 252 -0.55 -11.38 -7.65
C GLU A 252 -0.21 -10.44 -8.81
N ILE A 253 -0.23 -10.98 -10.04
CA ILE A 253 -0.24 -10.18 -11.25
C ILE A 253 -1.66 -9.65 -11.47
N ILE A 254 -1.82 -8.34 -11.41
CA ILE A 254 -3.12 -7.68 -11.48
C ILE A 254 -3.37 -6.95 -12.80
N GLY A 255 -2.43 -6.97 -13.72
CA GLY A 255 -2.60 -6.29 -15.00
C GLY A 255 -1.34 -6.22 -15.83
N GLN A 256 -1.45 -5.51 -16.94
CA GLN A 256 -0.38 -5.34 -17.92
C GLN A 256 -0.25 -3.89 -18.38
N VAL A 257 0.99 -3.46 -18.59
CA VAL A 257 1.31 -2.15 -19.15
C VAL A 257 1.20 -2.21 -20.67
N GLU A 258 0.42 -1.29 -21.23
CA GLU A 258 0.18 -1.16 -22.66
C GLU A 258 0.86 0.10 -23.23
N PRO A 259 1.17 0.13 -24.53
CA PRO A 259 1.63 1.36 -25.17
C PRO A 259 0.60 2.49 -24.99
N ARG A 260 1.07 3.72 -24.86
CA ARG A 260 0.20 4.88 -24.77
C ARG A 260 -0.67 4.97 -26.02
N SER A 261 -1.97 4.98 -25.84
CA SER A 261 -2.97 5.16 -26.89
C SER A 261 -3.45 6.61 -26.99
N ALA A 262 -4.29 6.90 -27.99
CA ALA A 262 -4.97 8.19 -28.11
C ALA A 262 -6.14 8.37 -27.14
N ALA A 263 -6.46 7.36 -26.32
CA ALA A 263 -7.55 7.44 -25.35
C ALA A 263 -7.24 8.50 -24.27
N ALA A 264 -8.25 9.27 -23.90
CA ALA A 264 -8.11 10.31 -22.86
C ALA A 264 -7.77 9.70 -21.49
N ALA A 265 -8.36 8.54 -21.17
CA ALA A 265 -8.13 7.81 -19.91
C ALA A 265 -7.12 6.68 -20.14
N PRO A 266 -6.05 6.58 -19.28
CA PRO A 266 -4.98 5.61 -19.49
C PRO A 266 -5.31 4.19 -18.97
N ILE A 267 -6.29 4.02 -18.10
CA ILE A 267 -6.54 2.75 -17.43
C ILE A 267 -7.79 2.09 -18.00
N LYS A 268 -7.65 0.85 -18.49
CA LYS A 268 -8.76 -0.03 -18.86
C LYS A 268 -8.90 -1.08 -17.77
N VAL A 269 -10.03 -1.06 -17.07
CA VAL A 269 -10.36 -2.12 -16.09
C VAL A 269 -11.19 -3.17 -16.80
N ILE A 270 -10.87 -4.44 -16.58
CA ILE A 270 -11.63 -5.60 -17.07
C ILE A 270 -12.02 -6.48 -15.89
N GLY A 271 -13.19 -7.09 -15.93
CA GLY A 271 -13.75 -7.97 -14.92
C GLY A 271 -13.61 -9.44 -15.26
#